data_3662006e65a13ecde1e8aa61d09fc842
#
_entry.id   3662006e65a13ecde1e8aa61d09fc842
#
_cell.length_a   1.000
_cell.length_b   1.000
_cell.length_c   1.000
_cell.angle_alpha   90.00
_cell.angle_beta   90.00
_cell.angle_gamma   90.00
#
_symmetry.space_group_name_H-M   'P 1'
#
loop_
_entity.id
_entity.type
_entity.pdbx_description
1 polymer ?
#
loop_
_entity_poly.entity_id
_entity_poly.type
_entity_poly.pdbx_seq_one_letter_code
_entity_poly.pdbx_strand_id
1 'polypeptide(L)'
;MHDREVFGATGKREDHTLGNISLLLDYMKSGMEVRTITDYGVFVPAKDTQTFAAHPGQQISIINFGAKGLQGEGLVYPLSDFTNWWQGTLNEATSDEFTIHCTGEYLVFLAFM
;
A
#
# COMPACT_ATOMS: atom_id res chain seq x y z
N MET A 1 -9.72 19.57 -3.15
CA MET A 1 -9.38 18.17 -2.82
C MET A 1 -8.98 18.07 -1.38
N HIS A 2 -9.44 17.08 -0.71
CA HIS A 2 -9.11 16.85 0.68
C HIS A 2 -7.73 16.22 0.81
N ASP A 3 -7.10 16.46 1.93
CA ASP A 3 -5.71 16.12 2.13
C ASP A 3 -5.50 14.93 3.08
N ARG A 4 -6.55 14.17 3.35
CA ARG A 4 -6.45 13.08 4.33
C ARG A 4 -6.96 11.77 3.79
N GLU A 5 -8.25 11.68 3.61
CA GLU A 5 -8.92 10.43 3.28
C GLU A 5 -9.91 10.65 2.16
N VAL A 6 -9.98 9.70 1.25
CA VAL A 6 -10.93 9.70 0.16
C VAL A 6 -11.78 8.44 0.28
N PHE A 7 -13.07 8.62 0.53
CA PHE A 7 -14.01 7.50 0.67
C PHE A 7 -14.66 7.19 -0.67
N GLY A 8 -14.89 5.91 -0.91
CA GLY A 8 -15.58 5.46 -2.11
C GLY A 8 -14.78 5.64 -3.38
N ALA A 9 -13.45 5.81 -3.26
CA ALA A 9 -12.61 6.04 -4.42
C ALA A 9 -12.56 4.86 -5.38
N THR A 10 -12.83 3.66 -4.88
CA THR A 10 -12.77 2.45 -5.69
C THR A 10 -14.14 2.03 -6.24
N GLY A 11 -15.15 2.84 -6.18
CA GLY A 11 -16.51 2.53 -6.55
C GLY A 11 -16.67 1.48 -7.65
N LYS A 12 -17.35 1.80 -8.72
CA LYS A 12 -17.72 0.82 -9.75
C LYS A 12 -16.76 0.77 -10.93
N ARG A 13 -15.77 1.63 -10.98
CA ARG A 13 -14.91 1.78 -12.17
C ARG A 13 -13.46 1.70 -11.78
N GLU A 14 -12.78 0.71 -12.34
CA GLU A 14 -11.36 0.48 -12.08
C GLU A 14 -10.49 1.61 -12.61
N ASP A 15 -10.89 2.27 -13.69
CA ASP A 15 -10.15 3.42 -14.20
C ASP A 15 -10.11 4.56 -13.19
N HIS A 16 -11.21 4.77 -12.48
CA HIS A 16 -11.23 5.77 -11.40
C HIS A 16 -10.34 5.35 -10.23
N THR A 17 -10.34 4.06 -9.91
CA THR A 17 -9.49 3.52 -8.86
C THR A 17 -8.02 3.79 -9.17
N LEU A 18 -7.59 3.49 -10.38
CA LEU A 18 -6.21 3.72 -10.78
C LEU A 18 -5.83 5.20 -10.75
N GLY A 19 -6.75 6.07 -11.18
CA GLY A 19 -6.54 7.51 -11.12
C GLY A 19 -6.37 8.01 -9.71
N ASN A 20 -7.20 7.53 -8.79
CA ASN A 20 -7.11 7.92 -7.39
C ASN A 20 -5.84 7.40 -6.73
N ILE A 21 -5.39 6.21 -7.07
CA ILE A 21 -4.13 5.66 -6.58
C ILE A 21 -2.96 6.53 -7.04
N SER A 22 -2.94 6.94 -8.30
CA SER A 22 -1.93 7.84 -8.82
C SER A 22 -1.89 9.15 -8.04
N LEU A 23 -3.04 9.72 -7.72
CA LEU A 23 -3.13 10.96 -6.96
C LEU A 23 -2.58 10.79 -5.55
N LEU A 24 -2.78 9.63 -4.92
CA LEU A 24 -2.22 9.37 -3.59
C LEU A 24 -0.70 9.50 -3.60
N LEU A 25 -0.06 8.98 -4.64
CA LEU A 25 1.40 9.08 -4.76
C LEU A 25 1.85 10.52 -4.97
N ASP A 26 1.12 11.27 -5.78
CA ASP A 26 1.43 12.69 -6.01
C ASP A 26 1.30 13.49 -4.71
N TYR A 27 0.27 13.24 -3.92
CA TYR A 27 0.09 13.90 -2.63
C TYR A 27 1.21 13.57 -1.68
N MET A 28 1.64 12.31 -1.65
CA MET A 28 2.76 11.91 -0.80
C MET A 28 4.04 12.64 -1.20
N LYS A 29 4.30 12.78 -2.49
CA LYS A 29 5.47 13.50 -3.00
C LYS A 29 5.47 14.97 -2.57
N SER A 30 4.31 15.56 -2.42
CA SER A 30 4.19 16.95 -1.96
C SER A 30 4.18 17.09 -0.45
N GLY A 31 4.39 16.00 0.29
CA GLY A 31 4.46 16.01 1.74
C GLY A 31 3.11 15.82 2.43
N MET A 32 2.06 15.54 1.69
CA MET A 32 0.74 15.31 2.25
C MET A 32 0.57 13.85 2.67
N GLU A 33 -0.07 13.63 3.81
CA GLU A 33 -0.44 12.30 4.25
C GLU A 33 -1.88 12.05 3.83
N VAL A 34 -2.05 11.22 2.82
CA VAL A 34 -3.37 10.89 2.27
C VAL A 34 -3.52 9.39 2.18
N ARG A 35 -4.68 8.88 2.50
CA ARG A 35 -4.99 7.48 2.30
C ARG A 35 -6.43 7.33 1.82
N THR A 36 -6.68 6.25 1.09
CA THR A 36 -8.00 5.98 0.55
C THR A 36 -8.63 4.82 1.30
N ILE A 37 -9.80 5.06 1.86
CA ILE A 37 -10.56 4.06 2.60
C ILE A 37 -11.66 3.53 1.69
N THR A 38 -11.71 2.21 1.55
CA THR A 38 -12.74 1.52 0.76
C THR A 38 -13.55 0.61 1.66
N ASP A 39 -14.53 -0.08 1.07
CA ASP A 39 -15.32 -1.06 1.82
C ASP A 39 -14.50 -2.25 2.29
N TYR A 40 -13.34 -2.50 1.68
CA TYR A 40 -12.55 -3.70 1.93
C TYR A 40 -11.22 -3.45 2.63
N GLY A 41 -10.78 -2.22 2.70
CA GLY A 41 -9.50 -1.92 3.32
C GLY A 41 -9.05 -0.49 3.07
N VAL A 42 -7.75 -0.26 3.27
CA VAL A 42 -7.16 1.07 3.17
C VAL A 42 -5.94 1.03 2.27
N PHE A 43 -5.88 1.96 1.31
CA PHE A 43 -4.67 2.20 0.51
C PHE A 43 -3.82 3.25 1.19
N VAL A 44 -2.57 2.93 1.44
CA VAL A 44 -1.62 3.83 2.10
C VAL A 44 -0.40 4.01 1.19
N PRO A 45 -0.18 5.20 0.63
CA PRO A 45 1.06 5.46 -0.09
C PRO A 45 2.20 5.56 0.90
N ALA A 46 3.35 5.05 0.51
CA ALA A 46 4.49 4.98 1.40
C ALA A 46 5.79 5.21 0.64
N LYS A 47 6.83 5.53 1.38
CA LYS A 47 8.14 5.81 0.82
C LYS A 47 9.21 5.32 1.77
N ASP A 48 10.22 4.67 1.21
CA ASP A 48 11.38 4.19 1.95
C ASP A 48 10.97 3.19 3.04
N THR A 49 11.84 2.93 3.99
CA THR A 49 11.60 1.95 5.04
C THR A 49 10.53 2.45 6.00
N GLN A 50 9.47 1.66 6.19
CA GLN A 50 8.38 1.99 7.12
C GLN A 50 7.84 0.74 7.79
N THR A 51 7.34 0.93 9.01
CA THR A 51 6.65 -0.12 9.77
C THR A 51 5.17 0.22 9.85
N PHE A 52 4.33 -0.77 9.63
CA PHE A 52 2.88 -0.62 9.60
C PHE A 52 2.23 -1.48 10.68
N ALA A 53 1.23 -0.93 11.33
CA ALA A 53 0.41 -1.69 12.25
C ALA A 53 -0.44 -2.70 11.48
N ALA A 54 -0.61 -3.88 12.04
CA ALA A 54 -1.35 -4.96 11.40
C ALA A 54 -1.90 -5.90 12.47
N HIS A 55 -2.48 -7.00 12.06
CA HIS A 55 -2.81 -8.11 12.94
C HIS A 55 -2.49 -9.43 12.22
N PRO A 56 -2.18 -10.49 12.96
CA PRO A 56 -1.88 -11.77 12.32
C PRO A 56 -3.01 -12.22 11.41
N GLY A 57 -2.67 -12.67 10.22
CA GLY A 57 -3.64 -13.11 9.23
C GLY A 57 -4.22 -12.02 8.35
N GLN A 58 -3.92 -10.76 8.63
CA GLN A 58 -4.42 -9.66 7.79
C GLN A 58 -3.82 -9.74 6.41
N GLN A 59 -4.67 -9.62 5.39
CA GLN A 59 -4.21 -9.59 4.00
C GLN A 59 -3.58 -8.24 3.68
N ILE A 60 -2.40 -8.31 3.07
CA ILE A 60 -1.60 -7.14 2.72
C ILE A 60 -1.24 -7.26 1.25
N SER A 61 -1.39 -6.18 0.50
CA SER A 61 -0.90 -6.12 -0.87
C SER A 61 0.03 -4.93 -1.02
N ILE A 62 1.13 -5.14 -1.73
CA ILE A 62 2.13 -4.12 -1.94
C ILE A 62 2.30 -3.91 -3.44
N ILE A 63 2.17 -2.67 -3.86
CA ILE A 63 2.30 -2.30 -5.28
C ILE A 63 3.50 -1.38 -5.40
N ASN A 64 4.50 -1.80 -6.16
CA ASN A 64 5.75 -1.07 -6.30
C ASN A 64 5.63 0.02 -7.36
N PHE A 65 5.99 1.25 -6.99
CA PHE A 65 6.01 2.40 -7.89
C PHE A 65 7.43 2.95 -8.04
N GLY A 66 8.40 2.07 -8.12
CA GLY A 66 9.78 2.48 -8.33
C GLY A 66 10.69 2.25 -7.15
N ALA A 67 10.21 1.65 -6.08
CA ALA A 67 11.04 1.32 -4.93
C ALA A 67 12.06 0.22 -5.30
N LYS A 68 13.22 0.29 -4.67
CA LYS A 68 14.32 -0.65 -4.88
C LYS A 68 14.72 -1.30 -3.57
N GLY A 69 15.17 -2.54 -3.65
CA GLY A 69 15.63 -3.28 -2.49
C GLY A 69 14.53 -3.72 -1.56
N LEU A 70 13.34 -3.97 -2.09
CA LEU A 70 12.19 -4.36 -1.29
C LEU A 70 12.45 -5.64 -0.51
N GLN A 71 12.37 -5.54 0.81
CA GLN A 71 12.46 -6.66 1.74
C GLN A 71 11.41 -6.48 2.82
N GLY A 72 10.86 -7.56 3.31
CA GLY A 72 9.80 -7.51 4.30
C GLY A 72 10.12 -8.27 5.57
N GLU A 73 9.60 -7.78 6.69
CA GLU A 73 9.59 -8.48 7.97
C GLU A 73 8.15 -8.55 8.45
N GLY A 74 7.75 -9.67 8.99
CA GLY A 74 6.40 -9.85 9.49
C GLY A 74 5.38 -10.17 8.41
N LEU A 75 5.83 -10.65 7.26
CA LEU A 75 4.99 -11.07 6.15
C LEU A 75 5.23 -12.54 5.81
N VAL A 76 4.18 -13.22 5.36
CA VAL A 76 4.26 -14.65 5.01
C VAL A 76 5.16 -14.86 3.79
N TYR A 77 5.04 -14.00 2.79
CA TYR A 77 5.78 -14.17 1.55
C TYR A 77 6.87 -13.10 1.42
N PRO A 78 8.06 -13.49 0.94
CA PRO A 78 9.15 -12.51 0.80
C PRO A 78 8.82 -11.48 -0.28
N LEU A 79 9.40 -10.31 -0.13
CA LEU A 79 9.27 -9.23 -1.11
C LEU A 79 10.47 -9.22 -2.06
N SER A 80 10.26 -8.62 -3.22
CA SER A 80 11.31 -8.37 -4.20
C SER A 80 10.98 -7.06 -4.92
N ASP A 81 11.86 -6.63 -5.81
CA ASP A 81 11.59 -5.44 -6.62
C ASP A 81 10.67 -5.85 -7.77
N PHE A 82 9.43 -6.07 -7.45
CA PHE A 82 8.46 -6.62 -8.38
C PHE A 82 8.48 -5.94 -9.75
N THR A 83 8.36 -6.73 -10.79
CA THR A 83 8.28 -6.22 -12.16
C THR A 83 6.84 -6.00 -12.61
N ASN A 84 5.88 -6.63 -11.93
CA ASN A 84 4.46 -6.48 -12.20
C ASN A 84 3.71 -6.29 -10.88
N TRP A 85 2.65 -5.51 -10.91
CA TRP A 85 1.88 -5.18 -9.71
C TRP A 85 1.31 -6.42 -9.01
N TRP A 86 0.88 -7.41 -9.77
CA TRP A 86 0.25 -8.60 -9.17
C TRP A 86 1.20 -9.40 -8.27
N GLN A 87 2.51 -9.24 -8.46
CA GLN A 87 3.49 -10.03 -7.70
C GLN A 87 3.51 -9.70 -6.22
N GLY A 88 3.10 -8.50 -5.86
CA GLY A 88 3.07 -8.07 -4.47
C GLY A 88 1.70 -8.18 -3.81
N THR A 89 0.72 -8.74 -4.51
CA THR A 89 -0.62 -8.89 -3.97
C THR A 89 -0.76 -10.16 -3.13
N LEU A 90 -1.80 -10.19 -2.29
CA LEU A 90 -2.20 -11.37 -1.52
C LEU A 90 -1.12 -11.86 -0.54
N ASN A 91 -0.34 -10.96 0.00
CA ASN A 91 0.54 -11.26 1.12
C ASN A 91 -0.27 -11.23 2.42
N GLU A 92 0.35 -11.56 3.52
CA GLU A 92 -0.35 -11.70 4.80
C GLU A 92 0.59 -11.35 5.94
N ALA A 93 0.08 -10.61 6.92
CA ALA A 93 0.85 -10.26 8.10
C ALA A 93 0.94 -11.46 9.04
N THR A 94 2.11 -11.63 9.67
CA THR A 94 2.35 -12.74 10.61
C THR A 94 2.28 -12.29 12.07
N SER A 95 2.21 -10.98 12.32
CA SER A 95 2.21 -10.44 13.68
C SER A 95 1.46 -9.11 13.72
N ASP A 96 1.60 -8.39 14.85
CA ASP A 96 0.89 -7.12 15.05
C ASP A 96 1.46 -5.97 14.22
N GLU A 97 2.58 -6.18 13.55
CA GLU A 97 3.14 -5.19 12.64
C GLU A 97 4.01 -5.87 11.60
N PHE A 98 4.27 -5.14 10.52
CA PHE A 98 5.22 -5.58 9.51
C PHE A 98 6.04 -4.39 9.05
N THR A 99 7.26 -4.66 8.57
CA THR A 99 8.17 -3.62 8.11
C THR A 99 8.55 -3.88 6.67
N ILE A 100 8.56 -2.82 5.87
CA ILE A 100 9.02 -2.86 4.50
C ILE A 100 10.31 -2.03 4.43
N HIS A 101 11.39 -2.68 4.00
CA HIS A 101 12.69 -2.03 3.81
C HIS A 101 12.86 -1.77 2.32
N CYS A 102 13.13 -0.53 1.95
CA CYS A 102 13.38 -0.18 0.55
C CYS A 102 13.81 1.28 0.44
N THR A 103 14.13 1.68 -0.79
CA THR A 103 14.31 3.07 -1.17
C THR A 103 13.37 3.37 -2.32
N GLY A 104 12.48 4.36 -2.14
CA GLY A 104 11.54 4.77 -3.16
C GLY A 104 10.08 4.55 -2.76
N GLU A 105 9.20 4.69 -3.71
CA GLU A 105 7.76 4.79 -3.46
C GLU A 105 7.02 3.50 -3.76
N TYR A 106 6.02 3.22 -2.94
CA TYR A 106 5.16 2.06 -3.10
C TYR A 106 3.80 2.34 -2.47
N LEU A 107 2.85 1.46 -2.74
CA LEU A 107 1.50 1.56 -2.18
C LEU A 107 1.23 0.29 -1.39
N VAL A 108 0.63 0.44 -0.22
CA VAL A 108 0.24 -0.68 0.62
C VAL A 108 -1.28 -0.72 0.72
N PHE A 109 -1.88 -1.88 0.48
CA PHE A 109 -3.29 -2.10 0.76
C PHE A 109 -3.41 -2.98 2.00
N LEU A 110 -4.12 -2.47 3.00
CA LEU A 110 -4.38 -3.16 4.27
C LEU A 110 -5.83 -3.57 4.28
N ALA A 111 -6.11 -4.86 4.13
CA ALA A 111 -7.48 -5.34 4.16
C ALA A 111 -8.03 -5.22 5.58
N PHE A 112 -9.35 -5.00 5.70
CA PHE A 112 -10.00 -4.91 7.02
C PHE A 112 -10.10 -6.27 7.71
N MET A 113 -9.91 -7.33 6.97
CA MET A 113 -10.03 -8.68 7.55
C MET A 113 -8.68 -9.34 7.74
#